data_d48f2473650862cfc6acf03cf1e08e05
#
_entry.id   d48f2473650862cfc6acf03cf1e08e05
#
_cell.length_a   1.000
_cell.length_b   1.000
_cell.length_c   1.000
_cell.angle_alpha   90.00
_cell.angle_beta   90.00
_cell.angle_gamma   90.00
#
_symmetry.space_group_name_H-M   'P 1'
#
loop_
_entity.id
_entity.type
_entity.pdbx_description
1 polymer ?
#
loop_
_entity_poly.entity_id
_entity_poly.type
_entity_poly.pdbx_seq_one_letter_code
_entity_poly.pdbx_strand_id
1 'polypeptide(L)'
;LFERGVQYSLQLQADAMKESMAQERTRTARTARLPELQIGLKGGFVGQPVVWERGLSAPLYPDAPDWSQNYAIDLAQPLYQGGKIRSAIHKADIEKQVAELQTLTDRAEIKLKLLNQYMNLFSLFKQHEILMRNIEESELRLYDIRRMKKEGLITNNDVLRSEMQLTNDRLSLQETENSIVLVSQQLDILLGQDENVLLRPDTALLYRAVALQSYDDYIVQAYANNPVMKLLRAQTELARNEIRSTKSFSLPGISLYASNTLARPVSRTLADMYNNNWNVGVSVSYPLSSLYKNNHKIKESKMRMSLRKNEEEQKMQGIRMEVRSAFLRHREAMQRVEALKLSVRQAEENYRIMQNRYLNQLAILTDLLDANSVRLNVELQLVTAR
;
A
#
# COMPACT_ATOMS: atom_id res chain seq x y z
N LEU A 1 -11.48 -14.90 -9.09
CA LEU A 1 -11.58 -13.70 -8.27
C LEU A 1 -10.21 -13.01 -8.10
N PHE A 2 -9.22 -13.66 -7.46
CA PHE A 2 -7.93 -13.05 -7.13
C PHE A 2 -7.11 -12.65 -8.36
N GLU A 3 -7.02 -13.51 -9.37
CA GLU A 3 -6.27 -13.21 -10.60
C GLU A 3 -6.83 -11.97 -11.31
N ARG A 4 -8.15 -11.93 -11.44
CA ARG A 4 -8.84 -10.82 -12.09
C ARG A 4 -8.67 -9.52 -11.29
N GLY A 5 -8.88 -9.53 -9.97
CA GLY A 5 -8.68 -8.34 -9.14
C GLY A 5 -7.23 -7.83 -9.12
N VAL A 6 -6.24 -8.72 -9.23
CA VAL A 6 -4.83 -8.34 -9.39
C VAL A 6 -4.58 -7.71 -10.76
N GLN A 7 -5.17 -8.25 -11.83
CA GLN A 7 -4.99 -7.76 -13.20
C GLN A 7 -5.60 -6.37 -13.41
N TYR A 8 -6.78 -6.10 -12.86
CA TYR A 8 -7.50 -4.85 -13.07
C TYR A 8 -7.26 -3.78 -12.00
N SER A 9 -6.49 -4.09 -10.96
CA SER A 9 -6.18 -3.14 -9.89
C SER A 9 -5.35 -1.95 -10.40
N LEU A 10 -5.93 -0.75 -10.35
CA LEU A 10 -5.23 0.52 -10.67
C LEU A 10 -4.03 0.75 -9.74
N GLN A 11 -4.11 0.31 -8.49
CA GLN A 11 -3.01 0.38 -7.54
C GLN A 11 -1.80 -0.43 -8.04
N LEU A 12 -2.01 -1.68 -8.46
CA LEU A 12 -0.92 -2.53 -8.96
C LEU A 12 -0.38 -2.06 -10.31
N GLN A 13 -1.20 -1.44 -11.15
CA GLN A 13 -0.72 -0.78 -12.37
C GLN A 13 0.20 0.39 -12.04
N ALA A 14 -0.18 1.21 -11.06
CA ALA A 14 0.68 2.29 -10.57
C ALA A 14 1.99 1.76 -9.96
N ASP A 15 1.94 0.65 -9.24
CA ASP A 15 3.13 0.03 -8.66
C ASP A 15 4.07 -0.55 -9.74
N ALA A 16 3.54 -1.15 -10.80
CA ALA A 16 4.33 -1.59 -11.95
C ALA A 16 5.05 -0.40 -12.63
N MET A 17 4.40 0.77 -12.70
CA MET A 17 5.06 1.99 -13.17
C MET A 17 6.18 2.44 -12.23
N LYS A 18 5.97 2.38 -10.89
CA LYS A 18 7.01 2.71 -9.89
C LYS A 18 8.20 1.75 -9.97
N GLU A 19 7.97 0.47 -10.18
CA GLU A 19 9.04 -0.53 -10.42
C GLU A 19 9.85 -0.18 -11.67
N SER A 20 9.16 0.15 -12.78
CA SER A 20 9.81 0.58 -14.02
C SER A 20 10.64 1.86 -13.81
N MET A 21 10.09 2.84 -13.10
CA MET A 21 10.81 4.05 -12.72
C MET A 21 12.05 3.75 -11.85
N ALA A 22 11.95 2.84 -10.90
CA ALA A 22 13.07 2.44 -10.05
C ALA A 22 14.15 1.71 -10.87
N GLN A 23 13.75 0.92 -11.86
CA GLN A 23 14.68 0.27 -12.80
C GLN A 23 15.44 1.31 -13.63
N GLU A 24 14.76 2.32 -14.18
CA GLU A 24 15.42 3.40 -14.93
C GLU A 24 16.36 4.23 -14.03
N ARG A 25 15.97 4.49 -12.77
CA ARG A 25 16.88 5.12 -11.79
C ARG A 25 18.15 4.31 -11.56
N THR A 26 18.03 2.96 -11.52
CA THR A 26 19.20 2.08 -11.43
C THR A 26 20.08 2.20 -12.66
N ARG A 27 19.50 2.26 -13.87
CA ARG A 27 20.25 2.47 -15.12
C ARG A 27 20.96 3.82 -15.08
N THR A 28 20.24 4.90 -14.72
CA THR A 28 20.79 6.24 -14.55
C THR A 28 21.94 6.26 -13.53
N ALA A 29 21.80 5.61 -12.37
CA ALA A 29 22.88 5.53 -11.39
C ALA A 29 24.14 4.87 -11.95
N ARG A 30 23.99 3.90 -12.85
CA ARG A 30 25.11 3.20 -13.50
C ARG A 30 25.83 4.07 -14.54
N THR A 31 25.11 5.02 -15.19
CA THR A 31 25.76 5.96 -16.14
C THR A 31 26.75 6.92 -15.47
N ALA A 32 26.65 7.12 -14.15
CA ALA A 32 27.63 7.89 -13.39
C ALA A 32 29.06 7.33 -13.44
N ARG A 33 29.28 6.12 -13.99
CA ARG A 33 30.59 5.54 -14.28
C ARG A 33 31.15 5.95 -15.63
N LEU A 34 30.30 6.47 -16.52
CA LEU A 34 30.70 6.87 -17.87
C LEU A 34 31.41 8.23 -17.85
N PRO A 35 32.19 8.54 -18.88
CA PRO A 35 32.77 9.87 -19.01
C PRO A 35 31.66 10.91 -19.24
N GLU A 36 31.85 12.06 -18.63
CA GLU A 36 31.05 13.26 -18.90
C GLU A 36 31.74 14.06 -20.01
N LEU A 37 31.02 14.31 -21.08
CA LEU A 37 31.47 15.13 -22.21
C LEU A 37 30.66 16.40 -22.26
N GLN A 38 31.32 17.52 -22.18
CA GLN A 38 30.71 18.84 -22.21
C GLN A 38 31.25 19.68 -23.35
N ILE A 39 30.37 20.32 -24.12
CA ILE A 39 30.74 21.31 -25.15
C ILE A 39 30.30 22.69 -24.66
N GLY A 40 31.21 23.59 -24.52
CA GLY A 40 30.99 24.98 -24.10
C GLY A 40 31.26 25.93 -25.23
N LEU A 41 30.29 26.81 -25.55
CA LEU A 41 30.43 27.90 -26.52
C LEU A 41 30.14 29.20 -25.81
N LYS A 42 31.10 30.11 -25.78
CA LYS A 42 30.96 31.45 -25.19
C LYS A 42 31.42 32.50 -26.19
N GLY A 43 30.61 33.51 -26.41
CA GLY A 43 30.94 34.67 -27.21
C GLY A 43 30.33 35.91 -26.56
N GLY A 44 31.05 37.04 -26.59
CA GLY A 44 30.54 38.25 -25.96
C GLY A 44 31.47 39.47 -26.17
N PHE A 45 30.90 40.64 -26.00
CA PHE A 45 31.65 41.88 -25.93
C PHE A 45 32.34 42.02 -24.58
N VAL A 46 33.58 42.52 -24.61
CA VAL A 46 34.43 42.70 -23.44
C VAL A 46 34.92 44.14 -23.43
N GLY A 47 34.67 44.85 -22.33
CA GLY A 47 35.17 46.25 -22.21
C GLY A 47 36.70 46.34 -22.23
N GLN A 48 37.23 47.48 -22.60
CA GLN A 48 38.66 47.72 -22.64
C GLN A 48 39.31 47.45 -21.26
N PRO A 49 40.41 46.69 -21.23
CA PRO A 49 41.10 46.42 -19.97
C PRO A 49 41.91 47.65 -19.54
N VAL A 50 41.93 47.92 -18.24
CA VAL A 50 42.82 48.88 -17.62
C VAL A 50 43.83 48.11 -16.78
N VAL A 51 45.12 48.28 -17.04
CA VAL A 51 46.23 47.64 -16.32
C VAL A 51 47.02 48.70 -15.56
N TRP A 52 47.31 48.43 -14.29
CA TRP A 52 48.15 49.35 -13.47
C TRP A 52 49.50 48.69 -13.22
N GLU A 53 50.58 49.41 -13.50
CA GLU A 53 51.94 48.89 -13.28
C GLU A 53 52.38 48.91 -11.83
N ARG A 54 51.90 49.87 -11.02
CA ARG A 54 52.24 50.01 -9.58
C ARG A 54 51.04 50.46 -8.78
N GLY A 55 50.45 49.50 -8.03
CA GLY A 55 49.24 49.79 -7.28
C GLY A 55 48.11 50.30 -8.17
N LEU A 56 47.40 51.37 -7.80
CA LEU A 56 46.31 51.96 -8.59
C LEU A 56 46.79 53.23 -9.29
N SER A 57 48.10 53.43 -9.47
CA SER A 57 48.74 54.61 -10.18
C SER A 57 49.29 54.15 -11.53
N ALA A 58 49.43 55.14 -12.49
CA ALA A 58 49.88 54.88 -13.86
C ALA A 58 49.04 53.84 -14.63
N PRO A 59 47.76 54.11 -14.96
CA PRO A 59 46.91 53.22 -15.75
C PRO A 59 47.46 53.12 -17.19
N LEU A 60 47.59 51.87 -17.66
CA LEU A 60 47.87 51.49 -19.02
C LEU A 60 46.58 50.97 -19.67
N TYR A 61 46.33 51.38 -20.90
CA TYR A 61 45.18 50.95 -21.71
C TYR A 61 45.76 50.17 -22.90
N PRO A 62 45.99 48.83 -22.71
CA PRO A 62 46.46 47.99 -23.80
C PRO A 62 45.41 47.92 -24.90
N ASP A 63 45.87 47.94 -26.15
CA ASP A 63 45.00 47.67 -27.30
C ASP A 63 44.54 46.20 -27.25
N ALA A 64 43.28 45.99 -26.89
CA ALA A 64 42.68 44.65 -26.71
C ALA A 64 41.37 44.54 -27.50
N PRO A 65 41.08 43.42 -28.11
CA PRO A 65 39.83 43.22 -28.84
C PRO A 65 38.63 43.35 -27.89
N ASP A 66 37.57 43.98 -28.38
CA ASP A 66 36.30 44.19 -27.70
C ASP A 66 35.35 42.97 -27.82
N TRP A 67 35.73 41.97 -28.61
CA TRP A 67 35.01 40.73 -28.84
C TRP A 67 35.81 39.53 -28.35
N SER A 68 35.16 38.64 -27.56
CA SER A 68 35.80 37.42 -27.09
C SER A 68 34.97 36.17 -27.49
N GLN A 69 35.67 35.13 -27.89
CA GLN A 69 35.10 33.83 -28.27
C GLN A 69 35.87 32.74 -27.55
N ASN A 70 35.14 31.76 -27.04
CA ASN A 70 35.71 30.60 -26.36
C ASN A 70 34.90 29.36 -26.73
N TYR A 71 35.53 28.39 -27.36
CA TYR A 71 34.98 27.11 -27.75
C TYR A 71 35.76 26.03 -26.99
N ALA A 72 35.07 25.32 -26.10
CA ALA A 72 35.69 24.32 -25.26
C ALA A 72 35.01 22.97 -25.45
N ILE A 73 35.79 21.92 -25.46
CA ILE A 73 35.34 20.51 -25.35
C ILE A 73 36.06 19.94 -24.15
N ASP A 74 35.29 19.56 -23.12
CA ASP A 74 35.80 19.04 -21.88
C ASP A 74 35.28 17.59 -21.68
N LEU A 75 36.21 16.69 -21.33
CA LEU A 75 35.90 15.30 -20.96
C LEU A 75 36.39 15.05 -19.55
N ALA A 76 35.51 14.51 -18.70
CA ALA A 76 35.85 14.13 -17.34
C ALA A 76 35.41 12.66 -17.08
N GLN A 77 36.37 11.79 -16.80
CA GLN A 77 36.13 10.40 -16.49
C GLN A 77 36.45 10.13 -15.02
N PRO A 78 35.46 9.83 -14.16
CA PRO A 78 35.73 9.45 -12.77
C PRO A 78 36.39 8.07 -12.73
N LEU A 79 37.60 7.99 -12.19
CA LEU A 79 38.33 6.72 -11.95
C LEU A 79 38.05 6.18 -10.56
N TYR A 80 38.07 7.08 -9.56
CA TYR A 80 37.75 6.75 -8.17
C TYR A 80 37.09 7.94 -7.49
N GLN A 81 35.98 7.74 -6.82
CA GLN A 81 35.22 8.80 -6.14
C GLN A 81 34.94 8.43 -4.66
N GLY A 82 35.93 7.84 -3.97
CA GLY A 82 35.76 7.45 -2.58
C GLY A 82 34.64 6.43 -2.35
N GLY A 83 34.16 5.74 -3.38
CA GLY A 83 33.02 4.82 -3.30
C GLY A 83 31.64 5.48 -3.47
N LYS A 84 31.55 6.80 -3.74
CA LYS A 84 30.28 7.51 -3.95
C LYS A 84 29.42 6.87 -5.05
N ILE A 85 30.01 6.64 -6.24
CA ILE A 85 29.32 6.05 -7.39
C ILE A 85 28.83 4.64 -7.06
N ARG A 86 29.68 3.82 -6.42
CA ARG A 86 29.31 2.47 -6.01
C ARG A 86 28.15 2.46 -5.01
N SER A 87 28.18 3.40 -4.04
CA SER A 87 27.14 3.56 -3.02
C SER A 87 25.83 4.06 -3.62
N ALA A 88 25.90 4.97 -4.63
CA ALA A 88 24.74 5.47 -5.34
C ALA A 88 24.06 4.36 -6.17
N ILE A 89 24.83 3.53 -6.87
CA ILE A 89 24.30 2.38 -7.61
C ILE A 89 23.66 1.37 -6.66
N HIS A 90 24.33 1.04 -5.56
CA HIS A 90 23.77 0.13 -4.56
C HIS A 90 22.50 0.67 -3.91
N LYS A 91 22.43 1.98 -3.68
CA LYS A 91 21.19 2.65 -3.23
C LYS A 91 20.06 2.44 -4.23
N ALA A 92 20.30 2.70 -5.52
CA ALA A 92 19.28 2.52 -6.56
C ALA A 92 18.83 1.06 -6.70
N ASP A 93 19.76 0.09 -6.57
CA ASP A 93 19.44 -1.34 -6.58
C ASP A 93 18.52 -1.71 -5.39
N ILE A 94 18.78 -1.20 -4.17
CA ILE A 94 17.92 -1.42 -3.01
C ILE A 94 16.57 -0.71 -3.18
N GLU A 95 16.53 0.52 -3.70
CA GLU A 95 15.29 1.25 -3.98
C GLU A 95 14.40 0.51 -4.98
N LYS A 96 15.00 -0.16 -5.97
CA LYS A 96 14.28 -1.08 -6.87
C LYS A 96 13.67 -2.25 -6.09
N GLN A 97 14.45 -2.91 -5.22
CA GLN A 97 13.95 -3.98 -4.35
C GLN A 97 12.79 -3.50 -3.45
N VAL A 98 12.88 -2.28 -2.91
CA VAL A 98 11.82 -1.66 -2.11
C VAL A 98 10.55 -1.51 -2.92
N ALA A 99 10.62 -1.05 -4.18
CA ALA A 99 9.47 -0.94 -5.06
C ALA A 99 8.82 -2.31 -5.33
N GLU A 100 9.61 -3.34 -5.66
CA GLU A 100 9.13 -4.72 -5.87
C GLU A 100 8.44 -5.29 -4.62
N LEU A 101 9.00 -5.06 -3.43
CA LEU A 101 8.43 -5.52 -2.16
C LEU A 101 7.16 -4.74 -1.78
N GLN A 102 7.06 -3.47 -2.15
CA GLN A 102 5.83 -2.69 -2.00
C GLN A 102 4.71 -3.25 -2.86
N THR A 103 4.97 -3.57 -4.13
CA THR A 103 3.99 -4.23 -5.01
C THR A 103 3.50 -5.57 -4.43
N LEU A 104 4.39 -6.35 -3.81
CA LEU A 104 4.01 -7.60 -3.15
C LEU A 104 3.10 -7.36 -1.94
N THR A 105 3.36 -6.30 -1.17
CA THR A 105 2.53 -5.88 -0.03
C THR A 105 1.14 -5.48 -0.51
N ASP A 106 1.07 -4.58 -1.48
CA ASP A 106 -0.20 -4.08 -2.02
C ASP A 106 -1.02 -5.18 -2.68
N ARG A 107 -0.35 -6.13 -3.36
CA ARG A 107 -1.00 -7.34 -3.90
C ARG A 107 -1.63 -8.20 -2.82
N ALA A 108 -0.96 -8.38 -1.67
CA ALA A 108 -1.50 -9.14 -0.55
C ALA A 108 -2.71 -8.41 0.08
N GLU A 109 -2.64 -7.10 0.23
CA GLU A 109 -3.74 -6.28 0.75
C GLU A 109 -4.97 -6.30 -0.16
N ILE A 110 -4.78 -6.20 -1.48
CA ILE A 110 -5.87 -6.30 -2.46
C ILE A 110 -6.54 -7.67 -2.40
N LYS A 111 -5.76 -8.76 -2.31
CA LYS A 111 -6.31 -10.11 -2.16
C LYS A 111 -7.13 -10.25 -0.87
N LEU A 112 -6.63 -9.69 0.23
CA LEU A 112 -7.35 -9.69 1.51
C LEU A 112 -8.65 -8.87 1.43
N LYS A 113 -8.61 -7.70 0.79
CA LYS A 113 -9.80 -6.87 0.56
C LYS A 113 -10.86 -7.59 -0.27
N LEU A 114 -10.44 -8.23 -1.37
CA LEU A 114 -11.33 -9.05 -2.21
C LEU A 114 -11.97 -10.20 -1.42
N LEU A 115 -11.18 -10.90 -0.61
CA LEU A 115 -11.69 -11.97 0.23
C LEU A 115 -12.74 -11.47 1.23
N ASN A 116 -12.44 -10.37 1.92
CA ASN A 116 -13.36 -9.80 2.90
C ASN A 116 -14.69 -9.36 2.25
N GLN A 117 -14.64 -8.71 1.09
CA GLN A 117 -15.86 -8.32 0.36
C GLN A 117 -16.65 -9.52 -0.14
N TYR A 118 -15.96 -10.57 -0.62
CA TYR A 118 -16.60 -11.80 -1.04
C TYR A 118 -17.31 -12.52 0.11
N MET A 119 -16.67 -12.60 1.30
CA MET A 119 -17.26 -13.20 2.48
C MET A 119 -18.44 -12.39 3.02
N ASN A 120 -18.36 -11.04 2.93
CA ASN A 120 -19.47 -10.17 3.26
C ASN A 120 -20.68 -10.40 2.33
N LEU A 121 -20.44 -10.46 1.02
CA LEU A 121 -21.49 -10.75 0.03
C LEU A 121 -22.16 -12.11 0.32
N PHE A 122 -21.35 -13.13 0.63
CA PHE A 122 -21.87 -14.45 1.01
C PHE A 122 -22.77 -14.39 2.25
N SER A 123 -22.34 -13.68 3.29
CA SER A 123 -23.12 -13.50 4.52
C SER A 123 -24.47 -12.83 4.21
N LEU A 124 -24.46 -11.75 3.40
CA LEU A 124 -25.67 -11.04 3.01
C LEU A 124 -26.65 -11.92 2.22
N PHE A 125 -26.16 -12.74 1.29
CA PHE A 125 -27.03 -13.68 0.56
C PHE A 125 -27.65 -14.72 1.49
N LYS A 126 -26.92 -15.20 2.49
CA LYS A 126 -27.47 -16.12 3.49
C LYS A 126 -28.48 -15.46 4.43
N GLN A 127 -28.25 -14.22 4.80
CA GLN A 127 -29.22 -13.42 5.56
C GLN A 127 -30.51 -13.17 4.74
N HIS A 128 -30.37 -12.82 3.47
CA HIS A 128 -31.50 -12.68 2.56
C HIS A 128 -32.36 -13.95 2.48
N GLU A 129 -31.71 -15.11 2.34
CA GLU A 129 -32.40 -16.42 2.29
C GLU A 129 -33.20 -16.72 3.57
N ILE A 130 -32.65 -16.37 4.74
CA ILE A 130 -33.31 -16.53 6.03
C ILE A 130 -34.49 -15.55 6.17
N LEU A 131 -34.29 -14.27 5.80
CA LEU A 131 -35.34 -13.25 5.87
C LEU A 131 -36.51 -13.56 4.95
N MET A 132 -36.23 -14.01 3.71
CA MET A 132 -37.29 -14.42 2.77
C MET A 132 -38.15 -15.54 3.36
N ARG A 133 -37.53 -16.60 3.90
CA ARG A 133 -38.28 -17.70 4.56
C ARG A 133 -39.09 -17.19 5.76
N ASN A 134 -38.53 -16.31 6.59
CA ASN A 134 -39.24 -15.73 7.73
C ASN A 134 -40.44 -14.90 7.30
N ILE A 135 -40.34 -14.14 6.18
CA ILE A 135 -41.44 -13.37 5.64
C ILE A 135 -42.57 -14.28 5.15
N GLU A 136 -42.25 -15.33 4.37
CA GLU A 136 -43.23 -16.31 3.93
C GLU A 136 -44.02 -16.94 5.11
N GLU A 137 -43.30 -17.32 6.20
CA GLU A 137 -43.92 -17.86 7.42
C GLU A 137 -44.77 -16.77 8.13
N SER A 138 -44.33 -15.50 8.14
CA SER A 138 -45.05 -14.38 8.74
C SER A 138 -46.33 -14.04 7.97
N GLU A 139 -46.30 -14.15 6.65
CA GLU A 139 -47.50 -13.94 5.78
C GLU A 139 -48.55 -15.04 6.03
N LEU A 140 -48.12 -16.31 6.08
CA LEU A 140 -49.02 -17.41 6.42
C LEU A 140 -49.63 -17.24 7.81
N ARG A 141 -48.82 -16.86 8.80
CA ARG A 141 -49.28 -16.61 10.17
C ARG A 141 -50.27 -15.44 10.20
N LEU A 142 -50.03 -14.37 9.50
CA LEU A 142 -50.96 -13.24 9.41
C LEU A 142 -52.28 -13.63 8.75
N TYR A 143 -52.27 -14.48 7.75
CA TYR A 143 -53.47 -15.02 7.15
C TYR A 143 -54.32 -15.82 8.18
N ASP A 144 -53.72 -16.72 8.96
CA ASP A 144 -54.41 -17.46 10.04
C ASP A 144 -54.95 -16.54 11.13
N ILE A 145 -54.18 -15.56 11.57
CA ILE A 145 -54.58 -14.56 12.57
C ILE A 145 -55.79 -13.78 12.07
N ARG A 146 -55.84 -13.34 10.82
CA ARG A 146 -56.98 -12.63 10.23
C ARG A 146 -58.23 -13.50 10.17
N ARG A 147 -58.05 -14.83 9.95
CA ARG A 147 -59.15 -15.80 9.96
C ARG A 147 -59.69 -16.00 11.37
N MET A 148 -58.81 -16.21 12.38
CA MET A 148 -59.21 -16.31 13.79
C MET A 148 -59.93 -15.06 14.30
N LYS A 149 -59.53 -13.85 13.82
CA LYS A 149 -60.27 -12.61 14.12
C LYS A 149 -61.68 -12.64 13.57
N LYS A 150 -61.92 -13.09 12.37
CA LYS A 150 -63.25 -13.19 11.75
C LYS A 150 -64.16 -14.11 12.55
N GLU A 151 -63.59 -15.13 13.16
CA GLU A 151 -64.26 -16.09 14.04
C GLU A 151 -64.43 -15.57 15.49
N GLY A 152 -63.95 -14.32 15.78
CA GLY A 152 -64.05 -13.71 17.10
C GLY A 152 -63.13 -14.27 18.18
N LEU A 153 -62.12 -15.05 17.79
CA LEU A 153 -61.21 -15.77 18.70
C LEU A 153 -60.07 -14.88 19.21
N ILE A 154 -59.75 -13.79 18.49
CA ILE A 154 -58.64 -12.89 18.82
C ILE A 154 -59.02 -11.40 18.59
N THR A 155 -58.20 -10.48 19.12
CA THR A 155 -58.44 -9.06 19.05
C THR A 155 -57.93 -8.40 17.77
N ASN A 156 -58.40 -7.17 17.45
CA ASN A 156 -57.84 -6.39 16.37
C ASN A 156 -56.36 -6.01 16.64
N ASN A 157 -55.98 -5.83 17.92
CA ASN A 157 -54.62 -5.53 18.32
C ASN A 157 -53.64 -6.63 17.88
N ASP A 158 -54.05 -7.90 17.93
CA ASP A 158 -53.22 -9.04 17.50
C ASP A 158 -52.94 -9.00 16.01
N VAL A 159 -53.94 -8.60 15.20
CA VAL A 159 -53.75 -8.41 13.73
C VAL A 159 -52.77 -7.27 13.49
N LEU A 160 -52.96 -6.13 14.12
CA LEU A 160 -52.05 -4.97 13.94
C LEU A 160 -50.60 -5.28 14.35
N ARG A 161 -50.39 -6.02 15.45
CA ARG A 161 -49.04 -6.46 15.88
C ARG A 161 -48.38 -7.35 14.82
N SER A 162 -49.13 -8.28 14.26
CA SER A 162 -48.60 -9.18 13.21
C SER A 162 -48.30 -8.45 11.92
N GLU A 163 -49.13 -7.45 11.56
CA GLU A 163 -48.86 -6.58 10.39
C GLU A 163 -47.61 -5.71 10.60
N MET A 164 -47.43 -5.15 11.79
CA MET A 164 -46.25 -4.38 12.16
C MET A 164 -44.98 -5.25 12.08
N GLN A 165 -45.01 -6.51 12.57
CA GLN A 165 -43.88 -7.43 12.51
C GLN A 165 -43.53 -7.75 11.06
N LEU A 166 -44.54 -8.10 10.24
CA LEU A 166 -44.31 -8.37 8.80
C LEU A 166 -43.72 -7.15 8.09
N THR A 167 -44.15 -5.95 8.42
CA THR A 167 -43.59 -4.70 7.86
C THR A 167 -42.13 -4.55 8.23
N ASN A 168 -41.75 -4.78 9.49
CA ASN A 168 -40.38 -4.73 9.95
C ASN A 168 -39.52 -5.80 9.26
N ASP A 169 -40.02 -7.02 9.09
CA ASP A 169 -39.32 -8.10 8.40
C ASP A 169 -39.03 -7.72 6.93
N ARG A 170 -40.01 -7.10 6.25
CA ARG A 170 -39.84 -6.60 4.87
C ARG A 170 -38.84 -5.45 4.76
N LEU A 171 -38.82 -4.52 5.73
CA LEU A 171 -37.81 -3.46 5.78
C LEU A 171 -36.40 -4.03 5.94
N SER A 172 -36.22 -5.01 6.82
CA SER A 172 -34.93 -5.71 7.00
C SER A 172 -34.49 -6.45 5.73
N LEU A 173 -35.42 -7.04 4.99
CA LEU A 173 -35.13 -7.64 3.69
C LEU A 173 -34.64 -6.58 2.70
N GLN A 174 -35.34 -5.46 2.55
CA GLN A 174 -34.97 -4.37 1.65
C GLN A 174 -33.57 -3.80 1.97
N GLU A 175 -33.25 -3.62 3.26
CA GLU A 175 -31.91 -3.17 3.70
C GLU A 175 -30.83 -4.18 3.30
N THR A 176 -31.14 -5.48 3.41
CA THR A 176 -30.23 -6.56 3.01
C THR A 176 -30.02 -6.57 1.49
N GLU A 177 -31.09 -6.41 0.70
CA GLU A 177 -31.01 -6.30 -0.77
C GLU A 177 -30.18 -5.12 -1.22
N ASN A 178 -30.40 -3.93 -0.63
CA ASN A 178 -29.58 -2.74 -0.90
C ASN A 178 -28.10 -3.00 -0.57
N SER A 179 -27.83 -3.67 0.55
CA SER A 179 -26.46 -4.04 0.94
C SER A 179 -25.81 -5.02 -0.05
N ILE A 180 -26.55 -5.98 -0.58
CA ILE A 180 -26.09 -6.91 -1.62
C ILE A 180 -25.69 -6.13 -2.88
N VAL A 181 -26.52 -5.19 -3.33
CA VAL A 181 -26.22 -4.34 -4.50
C VAL A 181 -24.93 -3.54 -4.28
N LEU A 182 -24.80 -2.87 -3.13
CA LEU A 182 -23.62 -2.06 -2.81
C LEU A 182 -22.33 -2.90 -2.73
N VAL A 183 -22.37 -4.08 -2.09
CA VAL A 183 -21.19 -4.95 -1.99
C VAL A 183 -20.86 -5.58 -3.35
N SER A 184 -21.86 -5.92 -4.17
CA SER A 184 -21.64 -6.38 -5.56
C SER A 184 -20.92 -5.30 -6.37
N GLN A 185 -21.41 -4.06 -6.36
CA GLN A 185 -20.79 -2.94 -7.05
C GLN A 185 -19.34 -2.71 -6.59
N GLN A 186 -19.07 -2.78 -5.28
CA GLN A 186 -17.70 -2.66 -4.76
C GLN A 186 -16.78 -3.76 -5.27
N LEU A 187 -17.28 -4.99 -5.39
CA LEU A 187 -16.53 -6.11 -5.97
C LEU A 187 -16.32 -5.92 -7.47
N ASP A 188 -17.33 -5.47 -8.21
CA ASP A 188 -17.24 -5.24 -9.65
C ASP A 188 -16.18 -4.18 -9.99
N ILE A 189 -16.14 -3.07 -9.22
CA ILE A 189 -15.09 -2.06 -9.34
C ILE A 189 -13.71 -2.69 -9.11
N LEU A 190 -13.56 -3.51 -8.06
CA LEU A 190 -12.29 -4.18 -7.77
C LEU A 190 -11.89 -5.23 -8.83
N LEU A 191 -12.85 -5.80 -9.53
CA LEU A 191 -12.65 -6.81 -10.57
C LEU A 191 -12.58 -6.23 -11.98
N GLY A 192 -12.80 -4.92 -12.13
CA GLY A 192 -12.87 -4.25 -13.43
C GLY A 192 -14.02 -4.76 -14.28
N GLN A 193 -15.19 -4.97 -13.66
CA GLN A 193 -16.43 -5.40 -14.33
C GLN A 193 -17.42 -4.25 -14.41
N ASP A 194 -18.52 -4.46 -15.16
CA ASP A 194 -19.64 -3.53 -15.16
C ASP A 194 -20.27 -3.47 -13.76
N GLU A 195 -20.38 -2.27 -13.22
CA GLU A 195 -20.86 -1.98 -11.87
C GLU A 195 -22.34 -2.35 -11.62
N ASN A 196 -23.09 -2.65 -12.68
CA ASN A 196 -24.50 -3.02 -12.62
C ASN A 196 -24.74 -4.53 -12.54
N VAL A 197 -23.68 -5.34 -12.50
CA VAL A 197 -23.79 -6.80 -12.43
C VAL A 197 -24.03 -7.23 -10.98
N LEU A 198 -25.13 -7.91 -10.72
CA LEU A 198 -25.37 -8.50 -9.41
C LEU A 198 -24.57 -9.81 -9.29
N LEU A 199 -23.52 -9.79 -8.47
CA LEU A 199 -22.66 -10.94 -8.23
C LEU A 199 -23.35 -11.95 -7.31
N ARG A 200 -23.29 -13.24 -7.65
CA ARG A 200 -23.76 -14.33 -6.81
C ARG A 200 -22.58 -15.17 -6.32
N PRO A 201 -22.38 -15.28 -4.99
CA PRO A 201 -21.24 -16.03 -4.45
C PRO A 201 -21.47 -17.54 -4.61
N ASP A 202 -20.37 -18.26 -4.94
CA ASP A 202 -20.37 -19.73 -4.87
C ASP A 202 -20.18 -20.19 -3.40
N THR A 203 -21.15 -20.95 -2.91
CA THR A 203 -21.20 -21.38 -1.51
C THR A 203 -20.46 -22.69 -1.25
N ALA A 204 -20.05 -23.43 -2.27
CA ALA A 204 -19.47 -24.77 -2.12
C ALA A 204 -18.10 -24.79 -1.41
N LEU A 205 -17.31 -23.72 -1.58
CA LEU A 205 -15.95 -23.62 -1.03
C LEU A 205 -15.90 -23.27 0.47
N LEU A 206 -16.97 -22.72 1.04
CA LEU A 206 -17.00 -22.17 2.39
C LEU A 206 -17.22 -23.19 3.51
N TYR A 207 -17.55 -24.41 3.14
CA TYR A 207 -17.75 -25.49 4.10
C TYR A 207 -16.50 -26.36 4.34
N ARG A 208 -15.35 -25.96 3.75
CA ARG A 208 -14.10 -26.70 3.89
C ARG A 208 -13.47 -26.39 5.24
N ALA A 209 -13.40 -27.37 6.12
CA ALA A 209 -12.72 -27.24 7.40
C ALA A 209 -11.21 -27.00 7.17
N VAL A 210 -10.67 -25.91 7.72
CA VAL A 210 -9.25 -25.61 7.73
C VAL A 210 -8.66 -26.06 9.05
N ALA A 211 -7.70 -26.99 9.01
CA ALA A 211 -6.97 -27.38 10.20
C ALA A 211 -6.05 -26.26 10.67
N LEU A 212 -6.19 -25.85 11.92
CA LEU A 212 -5.30 -24.87 12.54
C LEU A 212 -3.93 -25.50 12.81
N GLN A 213 -2.87 -24.81 12.43
CA GLN A 213 -1.50 -25.08 12.86
C GLN A 213 -1.27 -24.52 14.28
N SER A 214 -0.10 -24.81 14.85
CA SER A 214 0.25 -24.20 16.13
C SER A 214 0.46 -22.68 16.01
N TYR A 215 0.27 -21.96 17.10
CA TYR A 215 0.54 -20.52 17.15
C TYR A 215 1.98 -20.19 16.76
N ASP A 216 2.93 -21.00 17.23
CA ASP A 216 4.36 -20.79 16.99
C ASP A 216 4.72 -20.97 15.51
N ASP A 217 4.10 -21.94 14.81
CA ASP A 217 4.29 -22.13 13.37
C ASP A 217 3.82 -20.92 12.59
N TYR A 218 2.67 -20.32 12.95
CA TYR A 218 2.19 -19.09 12.31
C TYR A 218 3.13 -17.91 12.52
N ILE A 219 3.74 -17.76 13.71
CA ILE A 219 4.73 -16.71 13.99
C ILE A 219 5.97 -16.88 13.12
N VAL A 220 6.51 -18.10 13.02
CA VAL A 220 7.68 -18.39 12.18
C VAL A 220 7.38 -18.10 10.72
N GLN A 221 6.23 -18.53 10.22
CA GLN A 221 5.80 -18.26 8.84
C GLN A 221 5.60 -16.75 8.59
N ALA A 222 5.00 -16.03 9.54
CA ALA A 222 4.80 -14.58 9.43
C ALA A 222 6.13 -13.84 9.33
N TYR A 223 7.11 -14.14 10.19
CA TYR A 223 8.42 -13.50 10.15
C TYR A 223 9.23 -13.82 8.88
N ALA A 224 9.06 -15.01 8.32
CA ALA A 224 9.76 -15.40 7.10
C ALA A 224 9.12 -14.82 5.83
N ASN A 225 7.80 -14.79 5.77
CA ASN A 225 7.06 -14.57 4.52
C ASN A 225 6.39 -13.20 4.42
N ASN A 226 6.16 -12.49 5.54
CA ASN A 226 5.46 -11.21 5.52
C ASN A 226 6.20 -10.19 4.66
N PRO A 227 5.56 -9.62 3.60
CA PRO A 227 6.21 -8.67 2.70
C PRO A 227 6.66 -7.39 3.40
N VAL A 228 5.90 -6.92 4.40
CA VAL A 228 6.24 -5.71 5.17
C VAL A 228 7.54 -5.91 5.95
N MET A 229 7.80 -7.11 6.49
CA MET A 229 9.07 -7.42 7.14
C MET A 229 10.25 -7.38 6.16
N LYS A 230 10.05 -7.91 4.94
CA LYS A 230 11.07 -7.86 3.88
C LYS A 230 11.34 -6.40 3.47
N LEU A 231 10.29 -5.59 3.36
CA LEU A 231 10.38 -4.15 3.05
C LEU A 231 11.19 -3.40 4.10
N LEU A 232 10.91 -3.60 5.40
CA LEU A 232 11.66 -2.96 6.49
C LEU A 232 13.13 -3.37 6.52
N ARG A 233 13.44 -4.63 6.26
CA ARG A 233 14.83 -5.11 6.11
C ARG A 233 15.54 -4.43 4.95
N ALA A 234 14.88 -4.27 3.80
CA ALA A 234 15.45 -3.53 2.67
C ALA A 234 15.69 -2.04 3.02
N GLN A 235 14.78 -1.41 3.77
CA GLN A 235 14.96 -0.04 4.26
C GLN A 235 16.11 0.07 5.29
N THR A 236 16.33 -0.94 6.12
CA THR A 236 17.49 -1.02 7.02
C THR A 236 18.80 -1.13 6.24
N GLU A 237 18.84 -1.91 5.16
CA GLU A 237 20.00 -1.98 4.26
C GLU A 237 20.24 -0.65 3.53
N LEU A 238 19.17 0.06 3.15
CA LEU A 238 19.27 1.41 2.60
C LEU A 238 19.96 2.37 3.57
N ALA A 239 19.54 2.36 4.85
CA ALA A 239 20.16 3.17 5.90
C ALA A 239 21.63 2.76 6.17
N ARG A 240 21.95 1.48 6.06
CA ARG A 240 23.33 0.99 6.15
C ARG A 240 24.19 1.50 4.98
N ASN A 241 23.64 1.50 3.77
CA ASN A 241 24.32 2.05 2.60
C ASN A 241 24.51 3.56 2.71
N GLU A 242 23.56 4.29 3.32
CA GLU A 242 23.69 5.74 3.59
C GLU A 242 24.92 6.06 4.46
N ILE A 243 25.24 5.21 5.44
CA ILE A 243 26.47 5.37 6.24
C ILE A 243 27.72 5.24 5.34
N ARG A 244 27.73 4.29 4.40
CA ARG A 244 28.84 4.11 3.46
C ARG A 244 28.95 5.32 2.51
N SER A 245 27.83 5.80 2.01
CA SER A 245 27.75 7.01 1.17
C SER A 245 28.29 8.23 1.92
N THR A 246 27.83 8.45 3.17
CA THR A 246 28.29 9.58 3.98
C THR A 246 29.80 9.51 4.26
N LYS A 247 30.34 8.33 4.55
CA LYS A 247 31.79 8.15 4.72
C LYS A 247 32.57 8.44 3.44
N SER A 248 32.03 8.13 2.27
CA SER A 248 32.71 8.34 0.99
C SER A 248 33.02 9.82 0.68
N PHE A 249 32.27 10.75 1.29
CA PHE A 249 32.53 12.18 1.18
C PHE A 249 33.83 12.64 1.88
N SER A 250 34.43 11.80 2.74
CA SER A 250 35.71 12.07 3.39
C SER A 250 36.87 11.33 2.71
N LEU A 251 36.65 10.75 1.53
CA LEU A 251 37.67 10.06 0.77
C LEU A 251 38.07 10.86 -0.49
N PRO A 252 39.31 10.68 -1.00
CA PRO A 252 39.74 11.38 -2.21
C PRO A 252 38.94 10.98 -3.43
N GLY A 253 38.86 11.88 -4.39
CA GLY A 253 38.37 11.64 -5.74
C GLY A 253 39.53 11.67 -6.74
N ILE A 254 39.54 10.75 -7.71
CA ILE A 254 40.50 10.68 -8.81
C ILE A 254 39.70 10.66 -10.12
N SER A 255 40.01 11.60 -11.00
CA SER A 255 39.38 11.70 -12.32
C SER A 255 40.44 11.90 -13.40
N LEU A 256 40.27 11.25 -14.53
CA LEU A 256 40.94 11.61 -15.76
C LEU A 256 40.21 12.79 -16.40
N TYR A 257 40.92 13.75 -16.90
CA TYR A 257 40.34 14.87 -17.66
C TYR A 257 41.08 15.08 -18.96
N ALA A 258 40.38 15.54 -19.97
CA ALA A 258 40.91 16.04 -21.21
C ALA A 258 40.10 17.28 -21.62
N SER A 259 40.80 18.30 -22.05
CA SER A 259 40.15 19.55 -22.49
C SER A 259 40.85 20.06 -23.77
N ASN A 260 40.03 20.58 -24.69
CA ASN A 260 40.51 21.34 -25.83
C ASN A 260 39.76 22.66 -25.86
N THR A 261 40.47 23.77 -25.86
CA THR A 261 39.90 25.11 -25.86
C THR A 261 40.46 25.93 -27.02
N LEU A 262 39.59 26.36 -27.92
CA LEU A 262 39.88 27.36 -28.94
C LEU A 262 39.34 28.71 -28.46
N ALA A 263 40.24 29.65 -28.18
CA ALA A 263 39.88 30.96 -27.65
C ALA A 263 40.41 32.11 -28.51
N ARG A 264 39.64 33.20 -28.54
CA ARG A 264 40.04 34.47 -29.19
C ARG A 264 39.51 35.65 -28.36
N PRO A 265 40.33 36.56 -27.85
CA PRO A 265 41.77 36.38 -27.69
C PRO A 265 42.08 35.37 -26.55
N VAL A 266 43.32 34.90 -26.50
CA VAL A 266 43.79 34.00 -25.41
C VAL A 266 43.81 34.70 -24.07
N SER A 267 44.18 35.97 -24.09
CA SER A 267 44.17 36.86 -22.95
C SER A 267 43.77 38.26 -23.44
N ARG A 268 43.12 39.04 -22.56
CA ARG A 268 42.69 40.41 -22.86
C ARG A 268 43.83 41.38 -23.21
N THR A 269 45.06 40.97 -22.95
CA THR A 269 46.28 41.79 -23.21
C THR A 269 47.10 41.22 -24.35
N LEU A 270 46.66 40.17 -25.04
CA LEU A 270 47.34 39.58 -26.18
C LEU A 270 46.67 39.97 -27.50
N ALA A 271 47.43 39.83 -28.62
CA ALA A 271 46.95 40.10 -29.96
C ALA A 271 45.65 39.34 -30.28
N ASP A 272 44.82 39.92 -31.15
CA ASP A 272 43.55 39.39 -31.61
C ASP A 272 43.76 38.18 -32.55
N MET A 273 44.08 37.03 -31.94
CA MET A 273 44.33 35.76 -32.61
C MET A 273 43.60 34.61 -31.97
N TYR A 274 43.25 33.58 -32.77
CA TYR A 274 42.79 32.30 -32.26
C TYR A 274 43.97 31.51 -31.72
N ASN A 275 43.78 30.95 -30.53
CA ASN A 275 44.71 30.01 -29.95
C ASN A 275 43.97 28.72 -29.57
N ASN A 276 44.51 27.60 -30.02
CA ASN A 276 44.04 26.27 -29.64
C ASN A 276 44.95 25.66 -28.58
N ASN A 277 44.38 25.35 -27.44
CA ASN A 277 45.10 24.75 -26.33
C ASN A 277 44.41 23.47 -25.92
N TRP A 278 45.18 22.40 -25.75
CA TRP A 278 44.68 21.13 -25.26
C TRP A 278 45.49 20.65 -24.06
N ASN A 279 44.80 19.96 -23.15
CA ASN A 279 45.44 19.33 -21.99
C ASN A 279 44.77 18.01 -21.69
N VAL A 280 45.58 17.08 -21.18
CA VAL A 280 45.12 15.76 -20.67
C VAL A 280 45.87 15.51 -19.37
N GLY A 281 45.15 15.05 -18.37
CA GLY A 281 45.77 14.81 -17.06
C GLY A 281 44.91 14.03 -16.10
N VAL A 282 45.46 13.77 -14.93
CA VAL A 282 44.76 13.16 -13.79
C VAL A 282 44.57 14.22 -12.71
N SER A 283 43.36 14.39 -12.26
CA SER A 283 43.01 15.25 -11.13
C SER A 283 42.79 14.43 -9.89
N VAL A 284 43.46 14.77 -8.79
CA VAL A 284 43.23 14.17 -7.46
C VAL A 284 42.70 15.29 -6.54
N SER A 285 41.48 15.10 -6.03
CA SER A 285 40.85 16.07 -5.13
C SER A 285 40.58 15.39 -3.77
N TYR A 286 41.06 16.03 -2.70
CA TYR A 286 40.85 15.56 -1.32
C TYR A 286 40.26 16.67 -0.46
N PRO A 287 38.97 16.58 -0.04
CA PRO A 287 38.32 17.61 0.74
C PRO A 287 38.71 17.53 2.21
N LEU A 288 39.82 18.12 2.62
CA LEU A 288 40.35 18.10 4.01
C LEU A 288 39.31 18.57 5.05
N SER A 289 38.50 19.57 4.72
CA SER A 289 37.46 20.07 5.60
C SER A 289 36.38 19.04 5.92
N SER A 290 36.21 17.99 5.06
CA SER A 290 35.27 16.91 5.32
C SER A 290 35.66 16.04 6.50
N LEU A 291 36.94 15.98 6.88
CA LEU A 291 37.43 15.19 8.00
C LEU A 291 36.79 15.61 9.33
N TYR A 292 36.55 16.89 9.53
CA TYR A 292 35.91 17.41 10.75
C TYR A 292 34.41 17.68 10.56
N LYS A 293 33.98 18.15 9.37
CA LYS A 293 32.57 18.47 9.10
C LYS A 293 31.70 17.21 8.99
N ASN A 294 32.25 16.10 8.53
CA ASN A 294 31.47 14.90 8.22
C ASN A 294 31.20 13.98 9.43
N ASN A 295 31.93 14.19 10.55
CA ASN A 295 31.78 13.36 11.73
C ASN A 295 30.35 13.36 12.31
N HIS A 296 29.71 14.53 12.35
CA HIS A 296 28.33 14.66 12.84
C HIS A 296 27.33 14.01 11.88
N LYS A 297 27.55 14.14 10.57
CA LYS A 297 26.71 13.48 9.54
C LYS A 297 26.81 11.94 9.62
N ILE A 298 28.01 11.41 9.89
CA ILE A 298 28.21 9.96 10.09
C ILE A 298 27.49 9.50 11.34
N LYS A 299 27.55 10.27 12.45
CA LYS A 299 26.81 9.96 13.68
C LYS A 299 25.30 9.96 13.42
N GLU A 300 24.79 10.98 12.73
CA GLU A 300 23.38 11.07 12.32
C GLU A 300 22.94 9.85 11.48
N SER A 301 23.71 9.49 10.45
CA SER A 301 23.40 8.31 9.61
C SER A 301 23.39 7.01 10.42
N LYS A 302 24.28 6.87 11.42
CA LYS A 302 24.26 5.73 12.34
C LYS A 302 23.01 5.71 13.22
N MET A 303 22.59 6.88 13.74
CA MET A 303 21.36 7.00 14.53
C MET A 303 20.13 6.67 13.67
N ARG A 304 20.11 7.13 12.42
CA ARG A 304 19.07 6.77 11.45
C ARG A 304 18.97 5.27 11.21
N MET A 305 20.11 4.58 11.07
CA MET A 305 20.13 3.12 10.95
C MET A 305 19.59 2.44 12.22
N SER A 306 19.96 2.94 13.41
CA SER A 306 19.44 2.42 14.69
C SER A 306 17.94 2.63 14.81
N LEU A 307 17.41 3.78 14.35
CA LEU A 307 15.98 4.06 14.28
C LEU A 307 15.26 3.04 13.39
N ARG A 308 15.80 2.75 12.20
CA ARG A 308 15.21 1.74 11.28
C ARG A 308 15.19 0.34 11.89
N LYS A 309 16.24 -0.05 12.64
CA LYS A 309 16.22 -1.33 13.37
C LYS A 309 15.15 -1.37 14.46
N ASN A 310 14.97 -0.26 15.18
CA ASN A 310 13.90 -0.17 16.18
C ASN A 310 12.51 -0.29 15.53
N GLU A 311 12.29 0.36 14.38
CA GLU A 311 11.05 0.21 13.60
C GLU A 311 10.80 -1.24 13.15
N GLU A 312 11.86 -1.96 12.74
CA GLU A 312 11.79 -3.39 12.42
C GLU A 312 11.38 -4.22 13.64
N GLU A 313 11.97 -3.98 14.82
CA GLU A 313 11.62 -4.67 16.06
C GLU A 313 10.18 -4.35 16.50
N GLN A 314 9.75 -3.09 16.42
CA GLN A 314 8.37 -2.68 16.70
C GLN A 314 7.37 -3.40 15.79
N LYS A 315 7.67 -3.50 14.48
CA LYS A 315 6.80 -4.24 13.57
C LYS A 315 6.77 -5.73 13.86
N MET A 316 7.89 -6.33 14.27
CA MET A 316 7.91 -7.73 14.71
C MET A 316 7.00 -7.95 15.92
N GLN A 317 7.00 -7.03 16.90
CA GLN A 317 6.08 -7.08 18.04
C GLN A 317 4.62 -6.92 17.57
N GLY A 318 4.35 -5.98 16.68
CA GLY A 318 3.03 -5.78 16.07
C GLY A 318 2.51 -7.03 15.37
N ILE A 319 3.32 -7.67 14.53
CA ILE A 319 2.99 -8.93 13.84
C ILE A 319 2.66 -10.03 14.85
N ARG A 320 3.45 -10.15 15.94
CA ARG A 320 3.15 -11.13 17.00
C ARG A 320 1.79 -10.90 17.63
N MET A 321 1.44 -9.65 17.91
CA MET A 321 0.12 -9.28 18.44
C MET A 321 -0.99 -9.53 17.42
N GLU A 322 -0.79 -9.18 16.16
CA GLU A 322 -1.74 -9.43 15.07
C GLU A 322 -2.03 -10.92 14.89
N VAL A 323 -0.98 -11.75 14.85
CA VAL A 323 -1.11 -13.23 14.74
C VAL A 323 -1.80 -13.79 15.96
N ARG A 324 -1.45 -13.31 17.18
CA ARG A 324 -2.12 -13.78 18.43
C ARG A 324 -3.61 -13.43 18.43
N SER A 325 -3.92 -12.19 18.05
CA SER A 325 -5.31 -11.73 17.94
C SER A 325 -6.10 -12.56 16.93
N ALA A 326 -5.55 -12.77 15.73
CA ALA A 326 -6.20 -13.58 14.69
C ALA A 326 -6.41 -15.02 15.13
N PHE A 327 -5.40 -15.63 15.77
CA PHE A 327 -5.48 -16.99 16.29
C PHE A 327 -6.59 -17.15 17.37
N LEU A 328 -6.66 -16.19 18.30
CA LEU A 328 -7.68 -16.20 19.34
C LEU A 328 -9.08 -15.97 18.77
N ARG A 329 -9.23 -15.00 17.84
CA ARG A 329 -10.52 -14.75 17.16
C ARG A 329 -11.01 -15.96 16.37
N HIS A 330 -10.10 -16.64 15.67
CA HIS A 330 -10.49 -17.87 14.95
C HIS A 330 -10.98 -18.95 15.90
N ARG A 331 -10.28 -19.17 17.02
CA ARG A 331 -10.70 -20.17 18.05
C ARG A 331 -12.04 -19.78 18.68
N GLU A 332 -12.23 -18.51 19.01
CA GLU A 332 -13.49 -17.95 19.51
C GLU A 332 -14.62 -18.15 18.50
N ALA A 333 -14.39 -17.81 17.22
CA ALA A 333 -15.38 -17.97 16.16
C ALA A 333 -15.82 -19.44 16.02
N MET A 334 -14.89 -20.38 16.06
CA MET A 334 -15.22 -21.81 16.04
C MET A 334 -16.10 -22.24 17.21
N GLN A 335 -15.76 -21.81 18.44
CA GLN A 335 -16.57 -22.10 19.63
C GLN A 335 -17.95 -21.44 19.53
N ARG A 336 -18.02 -20.20 19.03
CA ARG A 336 -19.26 -19.45 18.82
C ARG A 336 -20.17 -20.14 17.81
N VAL A 337 -19.63 -20.64 16.71
CA VAL A 337 -20.40 -21.40 15.71
C VAL A 337 -21.02 -22.64 16.34
N GLU A 338 -20.27 -23.43 17.13
CA GLU A 338 -20.82 -24.64 17.80
C GLU A 338 -21.90 -24.28 18.83
N ALA A 339 -21.71 -23.24 19.63
CA ALA A 339 -22.71 -22.73 20.55
C ALA A 339 -23.98 -22.27 19.83
N LEU A 340 -23.83 -21.50 18.74
CA LEU A 340 -24.97 -21.00 17.97
C LEU A 340 -25.74 -22.12 17.25
N LYS A 341 -25.08 -23.16 16.77
CA LYS A 341 -25.77 -24.36 16.22
C LYS A 341 -26.71 -25.02 17.24
N LEU A 342 -26.29 -25.06 18.50
CA LEU A 342 -27.15 -25.56 19.57
C LEU A 342 -28.30 -24.59 19.85
N SER A 343 -28.00 -23.28 19.93
CA SER A 343 -29.00 -22.23 20.16
C SER A 343 -30.05 -22.18 19.06
N VAL A 344 -29.67 -22.36 17.78
CA VAL A 344 -30.62 -22.42 16.66
C VAL A 344 -31.61 -23.61 16.87
N ARG A 345 -31.10 -24.82 17.16
CA ARG A 345 -31.98 -25.98 17.41
C ARG A 345 -32.94 -25.75 18.58
N GLN A 346 -32.47 -25.14 19.65
CA GLN A 346 -33.29 -24.80 20.80
C GLN A 346 -34.35 -23.76 20.48
N ALA A 347 -33.98 -22.72 19.70
CA ALA A 347 -34.93 -21.68 19.31
C ALA A 347 -35.97 -22.16 18.30
N GLU A 348 -35.59 -23.02 17.33
CA GLU A 348 -36.53 -23.69 16.41
C GLU A 348 -37.55 -24.52 17.16
N GLU A 349 -37.10 -25.34 18.13
CA GLU A 349 -38.01 -26.19 18.92
C GLU A 349 -38.90 -25.34 19.82
N ASN A 350 -38.36 -24.30 20.46
CA ASN A 350 -39.16 -23.36 21.25
C ASN A 350 -40.25 -22.67 20.38
N TYR A 351 -39.89 -22.21 19.19
CA TYR A 351 -40.85 -21.62 18.26
C TYR A 351 -41.95 -22.63 17.87
N ARG A 352 -41.57 -23.84 17.54
CA ARG A 352 -42.52 -24.94 17.23
C ARG A 352 -43.49 -25.21 18.35
N ILE A 353 -43.02 -25.25 19.60
CA ILE A 353 -43.86 -25.46 20.80
C ILE A 353 -44.79 -24.26 20.97
N MET A 354 -44.29 -23.02 20.86
CA MET A 354 -45.12 -21.82 21.04
C MET A 354 -46.18 -21.69 19.93
N GLN A 355 -45.85 -22.05 18.71
CA GLN A 355 -46.79 -22.08 17.60
C GLN A 355 -47.95 -23.07 17.87
N ASN A 356 -47.63 -24.28 18.32
CA ASN A 356 -48.64 -25.27 18.68
C ASN A 356 -49.52 -24.82 19.85
N ARG A 357 -48.92 -24.22 20.89
CA ARG A 357 -49.67 -23.66 22.03
C ARG A 357 -50.59 -22.51 21.61
N TYR A 358 -50.11 -21.61 20.74
CA TYR A 358 -50.90 -20.51 20.22
C TYR A 358 -52.13 -21.00 19.42
N LEU A 359 -51.90 -21.94 18.51
CA LEU A 359 -52.99 -22.55 17.72
C LEU A 359 -54.03 -23.25 18.58
N ASN A 360 -53.66 -23.77 19.74
CA ASN A 360 -54.57 -24.39 20.72
C ASN A 360 -55.06 -23.40 21.80
N GLN A 361 -54.86 -22.07 21.61
CA GLN A 361 -55.26 -21.02 22.55
C GLN A 361 -54.64 -21.11 23.97
N LEU A 362 -53.47 -21.81 24.07
CA LEU A 362 -52.72 -21.99 25.33
C LEU A 362 -51.54 -21.04 25.48
N ALA A 363 -51.35 -20.07 24.56
CA ALA A 363 -50.36 -19.03 24.57
C ALA A 363 -50.92 -17.78 23.88
N ILE A 364 -50.41 -16.61 24.24
CA ILE A 364 -50.78 -15.32 23.59
C ILE A 364 -49.87 -15.06 22.37
N LEU A 365 -50.35 -14.20 21.47
CA LEU A 365 -49.59 -13.85 20.24
C LEU A 365 -48.20 -13.31 20.54
N THR A 366 -48.04 -12.53 21.61
CA THR A 366 -46.75 -11.96 22.00
C THR A 366 -45.69 -13.06 22.24
N ASP A 367 -46.06 -14.13 22.94
CA ASP A 367 -45.14 -15.26 23.20
C ASP A 367 -44.67 -15.92 21.90
N LEU A 368 -45.59 -16.05 20.91
CA LEU A 368 -45.25 -16.60 19.58
C LEU A 368 -44.34 -15.69 18.80
N LEU A 369 -44.59 -14.38 18.80
CA LEU A 369 -43.75 -13.37 18.10
C LEU A 369 -42.36 -13.26 18.74
N ASP A 370 -42.28 -13.32 20.08
CA ASP A 370 -40.99 -13.33 20.79
C ASP A 370 -40.18 -14.59 20.46
N ALA A 371 -40.80 -15.76 20.47
CA ALA A 371 -40.13 -17.00 20.08
C ALA A 371 -39.62 -16.95 18.62
N ASN A 372 -40.41 -16.37 17.70
CA ASN A 372 -39.98 -16.17 16.31
C ASN A 372 -38.80 -15.20 16.22
N SER A 373 -38.84 -14.07 16.94
CA SER A 373 -37.76 -13.07 16.95
C SER A 373 -36.47 -13.66 17.50
N VAL A 374 -36.52 -14.47 18.56
CA VAL A 374 -35.35 -15.18 19.08
C VAL A 374 -34.80 -16.15 18.05
N ARG A 375 -35.65 -16.96 17.38
CA ARG A 375 -35.24 -17.90 16.33
C ARG A 375 -34.53 -17.19 15.20
N LEU A 376 -35.16 -16.15 14.62
CA LEU A 376 -34.62 -15.36 13.55
C LEU A 376 -33.24 -14.75 13.92
N ASN A 377 -33.15 -14.19 15.12
CA ASN A 377 -31.94 -13.55 15.59
C ASN A 377 -30.76 -14.55 15.72
N VAL A 378 -30.97 -15.74 16.29
CA VAL A 378 -29.89 -16.72 16.41
C VAL A 378 -29.51 -17.35 15.07
N GLU A 379 -30.44 -17.51 14.11
CA GLU A 379 -30.15 -17.94 12.75
C GLU A 379 -29.23 -16.91 12.03
N LEU A 380 -29.56 -15.61 12.10
CA LEU A 380 -28.74 -14.52 11.55
C LEU A 380 -27.38 -14.44 12.22
N GLN A 381 -27.31 -14.61 13.54
CA GLN A 381 -26.03 -14.66 14.27
C GLN A 381 -25.15 -15.84 13.83
N LEU A 382 -25.75 -17.02 13.58
CA LEU A 382 -25.00 -18.18 13.10
C LEU A 382 -24.37 -17.93 11.71
N VAL A 383 -25.09 -17.28 10.81
CA VAL A 383 -24.56 -16.88 9.49
C VAL A 383 -23.38 -15.92 9.65
N THR A 384 -23.53 -14.92 10.52
CA THR A 384 -22.45 -13.93 10.76
C THR A 384 -21.24 -14.54 11.45
N ALA A 385 -21.42 -15.58 12.28
CA ALA A 385 -20.34 -16.24 12.99
C ALA A 385 -19.54 -17.23 12.12
N ARG A 386 -20.10 -17.71 11.03
CA ARG A 386 -19.46 -18.60 10.04
C ARG A 386 -18.61 -17.81 9.05
#